data_4b3f7d1d0102d163f7dd46d81c673e86
#
_entry.id   4b3f7d1d0102d163f7dd46d81c673e86
#
_cell.length_a   1.000
_cell.length_b   1.000
_cell.length_c   1.000
_cell.angle_alpha   90.00
_cell.angle_beta   90.00
_cell.angle_gamma   90.00
#
_symmetry.space_group_name_H-M   'P 1'
#
loop_
_entity.id
_entity.type
_entity.pdbx_description
1 polymer ?
#
loop_
_entity_poly.entity_id
_entity_poly.type
_entity_poly.pdbx_seq_one_letter_code
_entity_poly.pdbx_strand_id
1 'polypeptide(L)'
;EFKTKEKIKKYLDEIGISYTEYKNTTAIVAQINGDFEKTVGLRADIDALPIDEELDLDYKSKNPGVMHACGHDAHTAILLGACKVLYENRDLLKVNVKFFFQPGEEIGAGKYMIEEGCLENPKVDMIFGLHVGSHIKTRYIEIKNCSRFY
;
A
#
# COMPACT_ATOMS: atom_id res chain seq x y z
N GLU A 1 5.14 -10.43 7.28
CA GLU A 1 4.14 -9.33 7.12
C GLU A 1 2.82 -9.59 7.85
N PHE A 2 2.59 -10.78 8.46
CA PHE A 2 1.31 -11.12 9.11
C PHE A 2 0.86 -10.09 10.15
N LYS A 3 1.77 -9.62 11.01
CA LYS A 3 1.46 -8.60 12.01
C LYS A 3 1.12 -7.25 11.36
N THR A 4 1.79 -6.91 10.25
CA THR A 4 1.51 -5.70 9.47
C THR A 4 0.13 -5.78 8.85
N LYS A 5 -0.21 -6.93 8.24
CA LYS A 5 -1.54 -7.22 7.71
C LYS A 5 -2.64 -6.99 8.76
N GLU A 6 -2.49 -7.56 9.95
CA GLU A 6 -3.50 -7.39 11.01
C GLU A 6 -3.62 -5.93 11.49
N LYS A 7 -2.53 -5.17 11.51
CA LYS A 7 -2.59 -3.73 11.80
C LYS A 7 -3.33 -2.96 10.72
N ILE A 8 -3.04 -3.24 9.44
CA ILE A 8 -3.73 -2.60 8.30
C ILE A 8 -5.24 -2.87 8.40
N LYS A 9 -5.65 -4.12 8.61
CA LYS A 9 -7.06 -4.51 8.79
C LYS A 9 -7.72 -3.70 9.89
N LYS A 10 -7.08 -3.63 11.07
CA LYS A 10 -7.61 -2.87 12.19
C LYS A 10 -7.86 -1.40 11.83
N TYR A 11 -6.91 -0.73 11.14
CA TYR A 11 -7.10 0.66 10.71
C TYR A 11 -8.20 0.80 9.66
N LEU A 12 -8.32 -0.14 8.72
CA LEU A 12 -9.39 -0.13 7.72
C LEU A 12 -10.77 -0.32 8.37
N ASP A 13 -10.87 -1.20 9.37
CA ASP A 13 -12.08 -1.41 10.17
C ASP A 13 -12.46 -0.13 10.96
N GLU A 14 -11.48 0.54 11.57
CA GLU A 14 -11.69 1.82 12.28
C GLU A 14 -12.15 2.94 11.35
N ILE A 15 -11.68 2.97 10.10
CA ILE A 15 -12.13 3.91 9.06
C ILE A 15 -13.54 3.54 8.57
N GLY A 16 -13.88 2.27 8.60
CA GLY A 16 -15.13 1.72 8.06
C GLY A 16 -15.08 1.43 6.56
N ILE A 17 -13.89 1.23 5.99
CA ILE A 17 -13.70 0.94 4.57
C ILE A 17 -13.64 -0.57 4.34
N SER A 18 -14.38 -1.04 3.33
CA SER A 18 -14.37 -2.46 2.96
C SER A 18 -13.07 -2.87 2.27
N TYR A 19 -12.64 -4.10 2.52
CA TYR A 19 -11.44 -4.65 1.90
C TYR A 19 -11.58 -6.13 1.58
N THR A 20 -10.72 -6.61 0.68
CA THR A 20 -10.59 -8.02 0.30
C THR A 20 -9.24 -8.55 0.76
N GLU A 21 -9.24 -9.74 1.33
CA GLU A 21 -8.05 -10.52 1.65
C GLU A 21 -7.83 -11.61 0.60
N TYR A 22 -6.57 -11.92 0.32
CA TYR A 22 -6.17 -12.95 -0.66
C TYR A 22 -5.65 -14.19 0.07
N LYS A 23 -5.97 -15.39 -0.47
CA LYS A 23 -5.72 -16.65 0.24
C LYS A 23 -4.23 -17.03 0.32
N ASN A 24 -3.49 -16.72 -0.73
CA ASN A 24 -2.10 -17.17 -0.87
C ASN A 24 -1.08 -16.09 -0.53
N THR A 25 -1.52 -14.92 -0.09
CA THR A 25 -0.66 -13.78 0.22
C THR A 25 -1.11 -13.06 1.49
N THR A 26 -0.26 -12.17 2.00
CA THR A 26 -0.63 -11.22 3.05
C THR A 26 -1.25 -9.94 2.50
N ALA A 27 -1.53 -9.89 1.20
CA ALA A 27 -2.10 -8.75 0.51
C ALA A 27 -3.48 -8.35 1.03
N ILE A 28 -3.75 -7.05 0.99
CA ILE A 28 -5.05 -6.46 1.24
C ILE A 28 -5.36 -5.46 0.12
N VAL A 29 -6.58 -5.46 -0.38
CA VAL A 29 -7.08 -4.42 -1.26
C VAL A 29 -8.34 -3.81 -0.64
N ALA A 30 -8.23 -2.57 -0.18
CA ALA A 30 -9.39 -1.79 0.24
C ALA A 30 -9.96 -1.02 -0.95
N GLN A 31 -11.26 -0.65 -0.89
CA GLN A 31 -11.88 0.03 -2.02
C GLN A 31 -13.01 0.99 -1.59
N ILE A 32 -13.12 2.07 -2.37
CA ILE A 32 -14.24 3.00 -2.35
C ILE A 32 -14.91 2.90 -3.72
N ASN A 33 -16.11 2.33 -3.75
CA ASN A 33 -16.91 2.19 -4.95
C ASN A 33 -18.01 3.25 -4.98
N GLY A 34 -18.07 4.01 -6.06
CA GLY A 34 -19.08 5.04 -6.28
C GLY A 34 -19.87 4.85 -7.59
N ASP A 35 -19.85 3.63 -8.16
CA ASP A 35 -20.49 3.32 -9.44
C ASP A 35 -20.01 4.24 -10.59
N PHE A 36 -18.70 4.51 -10.60
CA PHE A 36 -18.05 5.32 -11.63
C PHE A 36 -17.44 4.43 -12.71
N GLU A 37 -17.33 4.99 -13.93
CA GLU A 37 -16.71 4.30 -15.08
C GLU A 37 -15.21 4.03 -14.87
N LYS A 38 -14.50 4.94 -14.18
CA LYS A 38 -13.06 4.89 -14.00
C LYS A 38 -12.67 4.46 -12.60
N THR A 39 -11.56 3.70 -12.53
CA THR A 39 -10.98 3.23 -11.27
C THR A 39 -9.51 3.58 -11.19
N VAL A 40 -9.12 4.22 -10.10
CA VAL A 40 -7.74 4.57 -9.78
C VAL A 40 -7.23 3.68 -8.66
N GLY A 41 -6.04 3.10 -8.85
CA GLY A 41 -5.31 2.37 -7.82
C GLY A 41 -4.28 3.26 -7.12
N LEU A 42 -4.18 3.13 -5.80
CA LEU A 42 -3.08 3.66 -5.00
C LEU A 42 -2.38 2.49 -4.33
N ARG A 43 -1.05 2.41 -4.43
CA ARG A 43 -0.28 1.24 -3.99
C ARG A 43 0.78 1.62 -2.96
N ALA A 44 0.91 0.82 -1.93
CA ALA A 44 2.06 0.75 -1.05
C ALA A 44 2.51 -0.70 -0.88
N ASP A 45 3.81 -0.90 -0.81
CA ASP A 45 4.44 -2.12 -0.34
C ASP A 45 4.40 -2.20 1.19
N ILE A 46 4.48 -3.42 1.75
CA ILE A 46 4.33 -3.64 3.19
C ILE A 46 5.42 -4.53 3.80
N ASP A 47 6.32 -5.06 2.99
CA ASP A 47 7.37 -5.96 3.42
C ASP A 47 8.56 -5.24 4.06
N ALA A 48 9.24 -5.94 4.96
CA ALA A 48 10.50 -5.52 5.56
C ALA A 48 11.65 -6.36 4.98
N LEU A 49 12.87 -5.84 5.11
CA LEU A 49 14.09 -6.50 4.65
C LEU A 49 14.72 -7.36 5.77
N PRO A 50 15.41 -8.47 5.42
CA PRO A 50 16.11 -9.32 6.38
C PRO A 50 17.46 -8.68 6.78
N ILE A 51 17.39 -7.52 7.43
CA ILE A 51 18.54 -6.70 7.86
C ILE A 51 18.33 -6.33 9.32
N ASP A 52 19.38 -6.39 10.13
CA ASP A 52 19.36 -5.87 11.49
C ASP A 52 19.37 -4.34 11.51
N GLU A 53 18.53 -3.76 12.35
CA GLU A 53 18.53 -2.33 12.54
C GLU A 53 19.60 -1.92 13.55
N GLU A 54 20.66 -1.26 13.05
CA GLU A 54 21.81 -0.86 13.86
C GLU A 54 21.62 0.47 14.58
N LEU A 55 20.63 1.29 14.15
CA LEU A 55 20.36 2.58 14.75
C LEU A 55 19.64 2.44 16.09
N ASP A 56 20.02 3.25 17.06
CA ASP A 56 19.36 3.33 18.35
C ASP A 56 18.26 4.41 18.33
N LEU A 57 17.08 4.01 17.84
CA LEU A 57 15.91 4.87 17.69
C LEU A 57 14.78 4.38 18.57
N ASP A 58 13.97 5.29 19.08
CA ASP A 58 12.80 4.97 19.91
C ASP A 58 11.80 4.06 19.18
N TYR A 59 11.78 4.11 17.86
CA TYR A 59 10.88 3.36 16.97
C TYR A 59 11.60 2.26 16.16
N LYS A 60 12.83 1.89 16.52
CA LYS A 60 13.55 0.82 15.84
C LYS A 60 12.80 -0.51 15.87
N SER A 61 13.14 -1.38 14.95
CA SER A 61 12.58 -2.73 14.87
C SER A 61 12.73 -3.48 16.20
N LYS A 62 11.65 -4.12 16.64
CA LYS A 62 11.64 -5.03 17.78
C LYS A 62 11.78 -6.50 17.37
N ASN A 63 11.99 -6.76 16.08
CA ASN A 63 12.19 -8.08 15.52
C ASN A 63 13.65 -8.18 15.06
N PRO A 64 14.53 -8.92 15.77
CA PRO A 64 15.92 -9.11 15.35
C PRO A 64 16.01 -9.65 13.92
N GLY A 65 16.98 -9.17 13.15
CA GLY A 65 17.20 -9.58 11.77
C GLY A 65 16.21 -9.04 10.76
N VAL A 66 15.33 -8.11 11.15
CA VAL A 66 14.31 -7.55 10.22
C VAL A 66 14.10 -6.07 10.48
N MET A 67 14.20 -5.24 9.45
CA MET A 67 13.87 -3.81 9.53
C MET A 67 13.22 -3.30 8.24
N HIS A 68 12.52 -2.18 8.33
CA HIS A 68 12.03 -1.45 7.15
C HIS A 68 13.11 -0.53 6.55
N ALA A 69 14.18 -1.13 6.01
CA ALA A 69 15.29 -0.38 5.45
C ALA A 69 14.96 0.36 4.13
N CYS A 70 13.88 -0.05 3.45
CA CYS A 70 13.41 0.59 2.21
C CYS A 70 12.25 1.57 2.44
N GLY A 71 11.77 1.75 3.68
CA GLY A 71 10.72 2.74 4.01
C GLY A 71 9.29 2.27 3.73
N HIS A 72 9.04 0.97 3.54
CA HIS A 72 7.71 0.44 3.26
C HIS A 72 6.71 0.64 4.42
N ASP A 73 7.19 0.81 5.64
CA ASP A 73 6.38 1.24 6.79
C ASP A 73 5.81 2.65 6.61
N ALA A 74 6.64 3.59 6.11
CA ALA A 74 6.19 4.93 5.77
C ALA A 74 5.19 4.91 4.59
N HIS A 75 5.44 4.11 3.54
CA HIS A 75 4.53 3.95 2.41
C HIS A 75 3.17 3.43 2.88
N THR A 76 3.16 2.40 3.73
CA THR A 76 1.95 1.83 4.33
C THR A 76 1.18 2.88 5.13
N ALA A 77 1.87 3.65 5.99
CA ALA A 77 1.26 4.70 6.80
C ALA A 77 0.65 5.82 5.94
N ILE A 78 1.35 6.24 4.88
CA ILE A 78 0.86 7.25 3.93
C ILE A 78 -0.39 6.75 3.22
N LEU A 79 -0.39 5.48 2.77
CA LEU A 79 -1.55 4.90 2.09
C LEU A 79 -2.76 4.79 3.02
N LEU A 80 -2.58 4.39 4.29
CA LEU A 80 -3.65 4.39 5.30
C LEU A 80 -4.20 5.79 5.55
N GLY A 81 -3.33 6.81 5.60
CA GLY A 81 -3.75 8.21 5.67
C GLY A 81 -4.59 8.62 4.46
N ALA A 82 -4.18 8.23 3.25
CA ALA A 82 -4.95 8.46 2.02
C ALA A 82 -6.30 7.73 2.05
N CYS A 83 -6.36 6.49 2.53
CA CYS A 83 -7.61 5.75 2.73
C CYS A 83 -8.60 6.57 3.57
N LYS A 84 -8.14 7.07 4.72
CA LYS A 84 -8.98 7.84 5.64
C LYS A 84 -9.50 9.11 4.98
N VAL A 85 -8.60 9.93 4.43
CA VAL A 85 -8.97 11.22 3.82
C VAL A 85 -9.95 11.04 2.65
N LEU A 86 -9.69 10.07 1.77
CA LEU A 86 -10.54 9.82 0.61
C LEU A 86 -11.88 9.21 1.03
N TYR A 87 -11.91 8.35 2.04
CA TYR A 87 -13.15 7.78 2.54
C TYR A 87 -14.03 8.82 3.24
N GLU A 88 -13.45 9.71 4.05
CA GLU A 88 -14.17 10.82 4.68
C GLU A 88 -14.76 11.80 3.66
N ASN A 89 -14.13 11.93 2.48
CA ASN A 89 -14.56 12.80 1.39
C ASN A 89 -15.14 12.02 0.18
N ARG A 90 -15.59 10.78 0.37
CA ARG A 90 -16.03 9.89 -0.73
C ARG A 90 -17.15 10.47 -1.59
N ASP A 91 -18.01 11.31 -1.03
CA ASP A 91 -19.11 11.94 -1.77
C ASP A 91 -18.62 12.96 -2.82
N LEU A 92 -17.36 13.40 -2.71
CA LEU A 92 -16.72 14.31 -3.68
C LEU A 92 -16.00 13.56 -4.80
N LEU A 93 -15.78 12.25 -4.67
CA LEU A 93 -15.07 11.47 -5.66
C LEU A 93 -15.84 11.37 -6.97
N LYS A 94 -15.10 11.24 -8.06
CA LYS A 94 -15.63 11.05 -9.42
C LYS A 94 -15.05 9.80 -10.10
N VAL A 95 -14.35 8.99 -9.31
CA VAL A 95 -13.75 7.71 -9.71
C VAL A 95 -13.88 6.71 -8.56
N ASN A 96 -13.88 5.43 -8.88
CA ASN A 96 -13.65 4.39 -7.88
C ASN A 96 -12.18 4.44 -7.45
N VAL A 97 -11.90 4.11 -6.20
CA VAL A 97 -10.52 4.06 -5.69
C VAL A 97 -10.25 2.69 -5.08
N LYS A 98 -9.14 2.06 -5.47
CA LYS A 98 -8.60 0.86 -4.84
C LYS A 98 -7.27 1.18 -4.17
N PHE A 99 -7.08 0.64 -2.97
CA PHE A 99 -5.85 0.80 -2.18
C PHE A 99 -5.18 -0.56 -2.05
N PHE A 100 -4.00 -0.70 -2.63
CA PHE A 100 -3.25 -1.95 -2.69
C PHE A 100 -2.16 -1.96 -1.63
N PHE A 101 -2.29 -2.80 -0.62
CA PHE A 101 -1.25 -3.10 0.35
C PHE A 101 -0.53 -4.37 -0.12
N GLN A 102 0.57 -4.19 -0.83
CA GLN A 102 1.29 -5.24 -1.54
C GLN A 102 2.38 -5.85 -0.69
N PRO A 103 2.37 -7.17 -0.43
CA PRO A 103 3.47 -7.88 0.20
C PRO A 103 4.60 -8.19 -0.78
N GLY A 104 5.79 -8.48 -0.22
CA GLY A 104 6.91 -9.10 -0.94
C GLY A 104 7.35 -8.32 -2.18
N GLU A 105 7.43 -7.00 -2.09
CA GLU A 105 7.88 -6.16 -3.20
C GLU A 105 9.30 -6.53 -3.60
N GLU A 106 10.19 -6.71 -2.63
CA GLU A 106 11.60 -7.00 -2.82
C GLU A 106 11.89 -8.37 -3.49
N ILE A 107 10.88 -9.23 -3.54
CA ILE A 107 10.95 -10.54 -4.20
C ILE A 107 9.98 -10.68 -5.38
N GLY A 108 9.37 -9.58 -5.81
CA GLY A 108 8.46 -9.54 -6.95
C GLY A 108 7.13 -10.26 -6.73
N ALA A 109 6.62 -10.31 -5.48
CA ALA A 109 5.39 -11.03 -5.15
C ALA A 109 4.10 -10.34 -5.61
N GLY A 110 4.17 -9.11 -6.13
CA GLY A 110 3.01 -8.41 -6.69
C GLY A 110 2.26 -9.19 -7.77
N LYS A 111 2.96 -10.02 -8.53
CA LYS A 111 2.36 -10.89 -9.56
C LYS A 111 1.27 -11.81 -9.01
N TYR A 112 1.43 -12.33 -7.79
CA TYR A 112 0.44 -13.22 -7.17
C TYR A 112 -0.88 -12.51 -6.87
N MET A 113 -0.84 -11.23 -6.52
CA MET A 113 -2.04 -10.41 -6.37
C MET A 113 -2.78 -10.24 -7.70
N ILE A 114 -2.02 -10.02 -8.79
CA ILE A 114 -2.57 -9.86 -10.14
C ILE A 114 -3.21 -11.18 -10.59
N GLU A 115 -2.55 -12.31 -10.39
CA GLU A 115 -3.05 -13.64 -10.69
C GLU A 115 -4.36 -13.97 -9.93
N GLU A 116 -4.50 -13.47 -8.70
CA GLU A 116 -5.73 -13.57 -7.90
C GLU A 116 -6.79 -12.50 -8.26
N GLY A 117 -6.56 -11.69 -9.31
CA GLY A 117 -7.54 -10.77 -9.87
C GLY A 117 -7.69 -9.44 -9.12
N CYS A 118 -6.68 -8.97 -8.39
CA CYS A 118 -6.76 -7.74 -7.62
C CYS A 118 -7.05 -6.49 -8.47
N LEU A 119 -6.72 -6.52 -9.77
CA LEU A 119 -6.95 -5.43 -10.71
C LEU A 119 -8.35 -5.43 -11.33
N GLU A 120 -9.16 -6.45 -11.04
CA GLU A 120 -10.50 -6.62 -11.59
C GLU A 120 -11.58 -6.27 -10.54
N ASN A 121 -12.80 -6.02 -10.99
CA ASN A 121 -14.01 -5.84 -10.18
C ASN A 121 -13.94 -4.74 -9.09
N PRO A 122 -13.89 -3.45 -9.47
CA PRO A 122 -13.85 -2.90 -10.82
C PRO A 122 -12.45 -2.97 -11.43
N LYS A 123 -12.37 -3.00 -12.76
CA LYS A 123 -11.10 -2.99 -13.48
C LYS A 123 -10.35 -1.69 -13.23
N VAL A 124 -9.08 -1.78 -12.89
CA VAL A 124 -8.23 -0.63 -12.62
C VAL A 124 -7.70 -0.03 -13.92
N ASP A 125 -7.91 1.27 -14.13
CA ASP A 125 -7.45 2.01 -15.31
C ASP A 125 -6.02 2.51 -15.16
N MET A 126 -5.62 2.92 -13.96
CA MET A 126 -4.27 3.39 -13.65
C MET A 126 -3.92 3.18 -12.18
N ILE A 127 -2.64 3.04 -11.90
CA ILE A 127 -2.13 2.88 -10.53
C ILE A 127 -1.04 3.92 -10.26
N PHE A 128 -1.07 4.47 -9.06
CA PHE A 128 0.00 5.32 -8.53
C PHE A 128 0.65 4.62 -7.33
N GLY A 129 1.98 4.61 -7.32
CA GLY A 129 2.79 4.21 -6.18
C GLY A 129 3.67 5.37 -5.73
N LEU A 130 3.87 5.49 -4.42
CA LEU A 130 4.80 6.43 -3.82
C LEU A 130 6.01 5.64 -3.30
N HIS A 131 7.20 6.20 -3.47
CA HIS A 131 8.39 5.68 -2.80
C HIS A 131 9.15 6.81 -2.12
N VAL A 132 9.54 6.64 -0.86
CA VAL A 132 10.42 7.58 -0.17
C VAL A 132 11.85 7.46 -0.73
N GLY A 133 12.52 8.58 -0.97
CA GLY A 133 13.86 8.59 -1.56
C GLY A 133 14.81 9.45 -0.76
N SER A 134 15.88 8.88 -0.21
CA SER A 134 16.89 9.61 0.57
C SER A 134 17.65 10.68 -0.23
N HIS A 135 17.66 10.54 -1.57
CA HIS A 135 18.27 11.53 -2.49
C HIS A 135 17.35 12.70 -2.84
N ILE A 136 16.06 12.61 -2.51
CA ILE A 136 15.08 13.67 -2.78
C ILE A 136 15.04 14.60 -1.57
N LYS A 137 15.21 15.90 -1.81
CA LYS A 137 15.14 16.91 -0.73
C LYS A 137 13.74 16.92 -0.11
N THR A 138 13.67 17.12 1.20
CA THR A 138 12.40 17.32 1.92
C THR A 138 11.51 18.36 1.25
N ARG A 139 10.24 18.08 1.10
CA ARG A 139 9.19 18.87 0.39
C ARG A 139 9.28 18.87 -1.14
N TYR A 140 10.12 18.01 -1.73
CA TYR A 140 10.12 17.81 -3.17
C TYR A 140 9.52 16.45 -3.51
N ILE A 141 8.86 16.37 -4.66
CA ILE A 141 8.33 15.14 -5.25
C ILE A 141 8.91 15.03 -6.66
N GLU A 142 9.48 13.87 -6.97
CA GLU A 142 9.83 13.50 -8.33
C GLU A 142 8.74 12.61 -8.90
N ILE A 143 8.31 12.87 -10.13
CA ILE A 143 7.32 12.06 -10.81
C ILE A 143 8.03 11.32 -11.95
N LYS A 144 7.93 9.98 -11.91
CA LYS A 144 8.38 9.12 -13.01
C LYS A 144 7.17 8.43 -13.61
N ASN A 145 7.04 8.49 -14.93
CA ASN A 145 6.07 7.69 -15.64
C ASN A 145 6.69 6.30 -15.88
N CYS A 146 6.13 5.30 -15.24
CA CYS A 146 6.58 3.91 -15.38
C CYS A 146 5.53 3.14 -16.18
N SER A 147 5.91 2.64 -17.35
CA SER A 147 5.03 1.82 -18.21
C SER A 147 5.09 0.33 -17.87
N ARG A 148 5.88 -0.05 -16.85
CA ARG A 148 6.02 -1.43 -16.39
C ARG A 148 5.98 -1.49 -14.88
N PHE A 149 5.05 -2.29 -14.35
CA PHE A 149 5.10 -2.77 -12.98
C PHE A 149 5.88 -4.10 -12.99
N TYR A 150 6.96 -4.11 -12.27
CA TYR A 150 7.67 -5.35 -11.98
C TYR A 150 7.20 -5.86 -10.63
#